data_6fa0a69be820a31c589761d13042ec87
#
_entry.id   6fa0a69be820a31c589761d13042ec87
#
_cell.length_a   1.000
_cell.length_b   1.000
_cell.length_c   1.000
_cell.angle_alpha   90.00
_cell.angle_beta   90.00
_cell.angle_gamma   90.00
#
_symmetry.space_group_name_H-M   'P 1'
#
loop_
_entity.id
_entity.type
_entity.pdbx_description
1 polymer ?
#
loop_
_entity_poly.entity_id
_entity_poly.type
_entity_poly.pdbx_seq_one_letter_code
_entity_poly.pdbx_strand_id
1 'polypeptide(L)'
;IIFRLIDDVMYWHMSKGDTNLIVDRGMALHKMIRLVTLSTINGGYLNFMGNEFGHPEWIDFPRQGNGWSYKYARRQWDLVDRNDLKYQYLGAFDEAMIHIISQKKKFERTPIVKLCENDGDQVLAFLRDDLLFVFNFHPFKSFNGYGILAPTGEYEHILSSDDPAFGGYGLIDMKVKHLTRHDPLFEKGNKEWLMLYLPARTAQILRWKKPEPGETKNASKSKKSAGSIKKENKSKKK
;
A
#
# COMPACT_ATOMS: atom_id res chain seq x y z
N ILE A 1 3.51 16.22 -10.30
CA ILE A 1 4.16 14.89 -10.34
C ILE A 1 3.77 14.16 -11.62
N ILE A 2 2.47 13.96 -11.87
CA ILE A 2 1.99 13.09 -12.95
C ILE A 2 2.47 13.52 -14.34
N PHE A 3 2.52 14.81 -14.63
CA PHE A 3 3.03 15.32 -15.91
C PHE A 3 4.44 14.81 -16.23
N ARG A 4 5.31 14.68 -15.21
CA ARG A 4 6.65 14.12 -15.38
C ARG A 4 6.68 12.61 -15.61
N LEU A 5 5.58 11.92 -15.33
CA LEU A 5 5.48 10.46 -15.50
C LEU A 5 4.89 10.08 -16.86
N ILE A 6 4.01 10.92 -17.42
CA ILE A 6 3.24 10.59 -18.64
C ILE A 6 3.27 11.66 -19.71
N ASP A 7 3.89 12.82 -19.41
CA ASP A 7 4.11 13.93 -20.31
C ASP A 7 2.81 14.40 -21.02
N ASP A 8 2.87 14.79 -22.28
CA ASP A 8 1.76 15.31 -23.06
C ASP A 8 0.65 14.28 -23.36
N VAL A 9 0.94 12.97 -23.21
CA VAL A 9 -0.05 11.89 -23.37
C VAL A 9 -1.29 12.10 -22.49
N MET A 10 -1.13 12.74 -21.32
CA MET A 10 -2.25 13.03 -20.43
C MET A 10 -3.31 13.97 -21.01
N TYR A 11 -2.95 14.84 -21.95
CA TYR A 11 -3.92 15.74 -22.56
C TYR A 11 -4.95 15.02 -23.45
N TRP A 12 -4.63 13.83 -23.90
CA TRP A 12 -5.43 13.08 -24.87
C TRP A 12 -6.07 11.81 -24.28
N HIS A 13 -5.48 11.24 -23.21
CA HIS A 13 -5.82 9.90 -22.74
C HIS A 13 -6.29 9.83 -21.28
N MET A 14 -6.75 10.95 -20.72
CA MET A 14 -7.31 10.99 -19.36
C MET A 14 -8.83 10.73 -19.28
N SER A 15 -9.48 10.40 -20.39
CA SER A 15 -10.86 9.89 -20.35
C SER A 15 -10.93 8.51 -19.72
N LYS A 16 -11.95 8.24 -18.87
CA LYS A 16 -12.18 6.92 -18.26
C LYS A 16 -12.48 5.84 -19.28
N GLY A 17 -13.05 6.20 -20.43
CA GLY A 17 -13.31 5.27 -21.52
C GLY A 17 -12.09 4.94 -22.37
N ASP A 18 -10.97 5.62 -22.15
CA ASP A 18 -9.73 5.40 -22.89
C ASP A 18 -8.75 4.51 -22.11
N THR A 19 -8.23 3.47 -22.75
CA THR A 19 -7.22 2.59 -22.20
C THR A 19 -5.86 2.95 -22.79
N ASN A 20 -5.01 3.59 -21.96
CA ASN A 20 -3.65 3.93 -22.36
C ASN A 20 -2.67 3.47 -21.28
N LEU A 21 -1.81 2.54 -21.63
CA LEU A 21 -0.87 1.91 -20.71
C LEU A 21 0.12 2.92 -20.08
N ILE A 22 0.49 3.99 -20.80
CA ILE A 22 1.39 5.02 -20.27
C ILE A 22 0.69 5.78 -19.15
N VAL A 23 -0.57 6.18 -19.40
CA VAL A 23 -1.40 6.88 -18.40
C VAL A 23 -1.65 6.00 -17.19
N ASP A 24 -2.06 4.75 -17.39
CA ASP A 24 -2.37 3.82 -16.30
C ASP A 24 -1.14 3.57 -15.40
N ARG A 25 0.03 3.40 -16.02
CA ARG A 25 1.31 3.26 -15.30
C ARG A 25 1.71 4.53 -14.57
N GLY A 26 1.53 5.69 -15.18
CA GLY A 26 1.81 6.97 -14.55
C GLY A 26 0.90 7.24 -13.36
N MET A 27 -0.39 6.92 -13.47
CA MET A 27 -1.35 7.02 -12.36
C MET A 27 -1.00 6.06 -11.21
N ALA A 28 -0.61 4.82 -11.51
CA ALA A 28 -0.16 3.88 -10.50
C ALA A 28 1.05 4.42 -9.72
N LEU A 29 2.09 4.89 -10.42
CA LEU A 29 3.26 5.50 -9.80
C LEU A 29 2.94 6.78 -9.03
N HIS A 30 2.05 7.62 -9.55
CA HIS A 30 1.61 8.84 -8.85
C HIS A 30 1.02 8.50 -7.47
N LYS A 31 0.08 7.54 -7.42
CA LYS A 31 -0.52 7.06 -6.16
C LYS A 31 0.53 6.51 -5.20
N MET A 32 1.47 5.71 -5.68
CA MET A 32 2.55 5.14 -4.86
C MET A 32 3.48 6.22 -4.31
N ILE A 33 3.90 7.20 -5.12
CA ILE A 33 4.76 8.31 -4.69
C ILE A 33 4.06 9.11 -3.60
N ARG A 34 2.78 9.41 -3.77
CA ARG A 34 2.01 10.15 -2.78
C ARG A 34 1.90 9.38 -1.46
N LEU A 35 1.58 8.09 -1.53
CA LEU A 35 1.43 7.26 -0.34
C LEU A 35 2.76 7.06 0.39
N VAL A 36 3.87 6.76 -0.31
CA VAL A 36 5.16 6.59 0.35
C VAL A 36 5.62 7.90 1.01
N THR A 37 5.39 9.04 0.35
CA THR A 37 5.71 10.35 0.94
C THR A 37 4.92 10.60 2.22
N LEU A 38 3.59 10.42 2.19
CA LEU A 38 2.73 10.63 3.35
C LEU A 38 3.05 9.66 4.50
N SER A 39 3.31 8.39 4.19
CA SER A 39 3.52 7.36 5.21
C SER A 39 4.91 7.41 5.86
N THR A 40 5.90 8.04 5.21
CA THR A 40 7.28 8.13 5.75
C THR A 40 7.62 9.49 6.37
N ILE A 41 6.77 10.48 6.24
CA ILE A 41 7.05 11.85 6.72
C ILE A 41 7.09 11.94 8.25
N ASN A 42 8.02 12.72 8.78
CA ASN A 42 8.13 13.03 10.22
C ASN A 42 7.75 14.49 10.47
N GLY A 43 6.52 14.85 10.14
CA GLY A 43 6.03 16.23 10.26
C GLY A 43 4.77 16.45 9.45
N GLY A 44 4.49 17.67 9.06
CA GLY A 44 3.33 18.00 8.24
C GLY A 44 3.48 17.53 6.79
N TYR A 45 2.42 17.00 6.22
CA TYR A 45 2.35 16.67 4.81
C TYR A 45 1.94 17.90 4.01
N LEU A 46 2.90 18.48 3.28
CA LEU A 46 2.63 19.63 2.41
C LEU A 46 2.31 19.13 1.00
N ASN A 47 1.11 19.43 0.55
CA ASN A 47 0.69 19.20 -0.82
C ASN A 47 0.68 20.49 -1.62
N PHE A 48 1.26 20.48 -2.82
CA PHE A 48 1.14 21.59 -3.74
C PHE A 48 -0.19 21.46 -4.50
N MET A 49 -0.98 22.55 -4.51
CA MET A 49 -2.33 22.58 -5.07
C MET A 49 -2.43 21.94 -6.47
N GLY A 50 -3.33 21.00 -6.63
CA GLY A 50 -3.53 20.24 -7.87
C GLY A 50 -2.74 18.93 -7.96
N ASN A 51 -1.71 18.70 -7.12
CA ASN A 51 -1.01 17.41 -7.11
C ASN A 51 -1.89 16.26 -6.60
N GLU A 52 -2.86 16.54 -5.74
CA GLU A 52 -3.81 15.58 -5.18
C GLU A 52 -4.59 14.84 -6.26
N PHE A 53 -4.97 15.52 -7.34
CA PHE A 53 -5.67 14.92 -8.46
C PHE A 53 -4.85 14.85 -9.77
N GLY A 54 -3.56 15.23 -9.71
CA GLY A 54 -2.68 15.15 -10.86
C GLY A 54 -2.96 16.22 -11.92
N HIS A 55 -3.16 17.48 -11.50
CA HIS A 55 -3.35 18.60 -12.44
C HIS A 55 -2.29 18.60 -13.54
N PRO A 56 -2.68 18.70 -14.84
CA PRO A 56 -1.77 18.50 -15.96
C PRO A 56 -0.73 19.62 -16.12
N GLU A 57 -1.08 20.82 -15.72
CA GLU A 57 -0.25 21.99 -15.98
C GLU A 57 0.59 22.39 -14.76
N TRP A 58 1.78 22.89 -15.03
CA TRP A 58 2.61 23.55 -14.04
C TRP A 58 2.04 24.92 -13.69
N ILE A 59 2.49 25.52 -12.57
CA ILE A 59 2.14 26.89 -12.23
C ILE A 59 3.22 27.85 -12.75
N ASP A 60 2.81 28.87 -13.47
CA ASP A 60 3.62 30.05 -13.76
C ASP A 60 2.98 31.27 -13.08
N PHE A 61 3.53 31.64 -11.92
CA PHE A 61 3.04 32.79 -11.18
C PHE A 61 3.30 34.09 -11.94
N PRO A 62 2.44 35.13 -11.77
CA PRO A 62 2.67 36.42 -12.39
C PRO A 62 4.06 36.98 -12.11
N ARG A 63 4.80 37.29 -13.17
CA ARG A 63 6.16 37.85 -13.12
C ARG A 63 6.41 38.70 -14.36
N GLN A 64 7.43 39.51 -14.35
CA GLN A 64 7.79 40.37 -15.49
C GLN A 64 7.94 39.58 -16.80
N GLY A 65 8.57 38.39 -16.74
CA GLY A 65 8.84 37.57 -17.93
C GLY A 65 7.62 36.96 -18.61
N ASN A 66 6.45 36.95 -17.96
CA ASN A 66 5.17 36.51 -18.55
C ASN A 66 4.12 37.64 -18.60
N GLY A 67 4.56 38.91 -18.53
CA GLY A 67 3.68 40.04 -18.58
C GLY A 67 2.67 40.13 -17.43
N TRP A 68 3.05 39.63 -16.24
CA TRP A 68 2.20 39.55 -15.05
C TRP A 68 0.91 38.75 -15.27
N SER A 69 0.95 37.78 -16.16
CA SER A 69 -0.20 36.94 -16.51
C SER A 69 -0.56 35.93 -15.41
N TYR A 70 -1.88 35.83 -15.13
CA TYR A 70 -2.47 34.83 -14.25
C TYR A 70 -2.91 33.55 -14.99
N LYS A 71 -2.68 33.44 -16.30
CA LYS A 71 -3.22 32.37 -17.14
C LYS A 71 -2.85 30.98 -16.57
N TYR A 72 -1.58 30.78 -16.20
CA TYR A 72 -1.08 29.51 -15.66
C TYR A 72 -0.93 29.50 -14.14
N ALA A 73 -1.38 30.54 -13.44
CA ALA A 73 -1.42 30.55 -11.98
C ALA A 73 -2.72 29.95 -11.41
N ARG A 74 -3.69 29.69 -12.26
CA ARG A 74 -4.98 29.11 -11.86
C ARG A 74 -4.95 27.60 -12.00
N ARG A 75 -5.72 26.92 -11.13
CA ARG A 75 -5.98 25.49 -11.23
C ARG A 75 -7.35 25.25 -11.83
N GLN A 76 -7.44 24.24 -12.70
CA GLN A 76 -8.67 23.76 -13.29
C GLN A 76 -9.28 22.71 -12.35
N TRP A 77 -9.95 23.19 -11.30
CA TRP A 77 -10.54 22.31 -10.27
C TRP A 77 -11.68 21.45 -10.82
N ASP A 78 -12.35 21.90 -11.87
CA ASP A 78 -13.38 21.15 -12.59
C ASP A 78 -12.88 19.79 -13.12
N LEU A 79 -11.58 19.63 -13.35
CA LEU A 79 -11.02 18.37 -13.83
C LEU A 79 -11.26 17.20 -12.85
N VAL A 80 -11.18 17.45 -11.54
CA VAL A 80 -11.41 16.41 -10.54
C VAL A 80 -12.89 16.13 -10.32
N ASP A 81 -13.75 17.11 -10.62
CA ASP A 81 -15.21 16.99 -10.48
C ASP A 81 -15.85 16.26 -11.68
N ARG A 82 -15.15 16.18 -12.79
CA ARG A 82 -15.65 15.54 -14.00
C ARG A 82 -15.66 14.03 -13.89
N ASN A 83 -16.84 13.43 -14.01
CA ASN A 83 -17.05 11.98 -13.89
C ASN A 83 -16.50 11.17 -15.07
N ASP A 84 -16.24 11.80 -16.21
CA ASP A 84 -15.70 11.18 -17.43
C ASP A 84 -14.17 11.12 -17.45
N LEU A 85 -13.49 11.80 -16.50
CA LEU A 85 -12.03 11.89 -16.47
C LEU A 85 -11.39 11.09 -15.33
N LYS A 86 -10.17 10.61 -15.57
CA LYS A 86 -9.37 9.80 -14.63
C LYS A 86 -8.80 10.64 -13.46
N TYR A 87 -8.81 11.97 -13.53
CA TYR A 87 -8.36 12.83 -12.42
C TYR A 87 -9.11 12.56 -11.13
N GLN A 88 -10.40 12.21 -11.23
CA GLN A 88 -11.22 11.83 -10.09
C GLN A 88 -10.65 10.64 -9.31
N TYR A 89 -10.07 9.65 -10.00
CA TYR A 89 -9.44 8.49 -9.36
C TYR A 89 -8.25 8.87 -8.49
N LEU A 90 -7.44 9.83 -8.95
CA LEU A 90 -6.27 10.31 -8.20
C LEU A 90 -6.72 11.11 -6.98
N GLY A 91 -7.71 12.01 -7.13
CA GLY A 91 -8.29 12.77 -6.02
C GLY A 91 -8.89 11.86 -4.96
N ALA A 92 -9.68 10.87 -5.37
CA ALA A 92 -10.29 9.90 -4.46
C ALA A 92 -9.23 9.08 -3.68
N PHE A 93 -8.14 8.67 -4.34
CA PHE A 93 -7.04 7.97 -3.67
C PHE A 93 -6.34 8.86 -2.64
N ASP A 94 -6.08 10.12 -2.99
CA ASP A 94 -5.44 11.09 -2.10
C ASP A 94 -6.29 11.33 -0.85
N GLU A 95 -7.59 11.54 -1.02
CA GLU A 95 -8.55 11.68 0.08
C GLU A 95 -8.56 10.44 0.98
N ALA A 96 -8.63 9.24 0.40
CA ALA A 96 -8.65 7.98 1.15
C ALA A 96 -7.38 7.78 1.98
N MET A 97 -6.18 8.02 1.41
CA MET A 97 -4.93 7.85 2.16
C MET A 97 -4.78 8.88 3.28
N ILE A 98 -5.16 10.14 3.04
CA ILE A 98 -5.14 11.19 4.07
C ILE A 98 -6.14 10.86 5.18
N HIS A 99 -7.36 10.42 4.84
CA HIS A 99 -8.38 10.05 5.80
C HIS A 99 -7.90 8.94 6.74
N ILE A 100 -7.28 7.88 6.22
CA ILE A 100 -6.75 6.78 7.05
C ILE A 100 -5.71 7.29 8.05
N ILE A 101 -4.78 8.13 7.60
CA ILE A 101 -3.68 8.61 8.45
C ILE A 101 -4.15 9.68 9.43
N SER A 102 -5.10 10.55 9.07
CA SER A 102 -5.65 11.58 9.96
C SER A 102 -6.38 11.00 11.19
N GLN A 103 -6.87 9.77 11.11
CA GLN A 103 -7.44 9.05 12.24
C GLN A 103 -6.40 8.60 13.28
N LYS A 104 -5.12 8.64 12.93
CA LYS A 104 -4.03 8.18 13.79
C LYS A 104 -3.42 9.35 14.58
N LYS A 105 -3.70 9.39 15.89
CA LYS A 105 -3.11 10.40 16.77
C LYS A 105 -1.59 10.24 16.82
N LYS A 106 -0.86 11.32 16.55
CA LYS A 106 0.61 11.36 16.60
C LYS A 106 1.30 10.44 15.59
N PHE A 107 0.65 10.13 14.48
CA PHE A 107 1.23 9.29 13.42
C PHE A 107 2.64 9.78 13.04
N GLU A 108 2.80 11.09 12.85
CA GLU A 108 4.05 11.76 12.49
C GLU A 108 5.20 11.57 13.49
N ARG A 109 4.88 11.20 14.73
CA ARG A 109 5.86 10.94 15.81
C ARG A 109 6.10 9.46 16.04
N THR A 110 5.29 8.59 15.44
CA THR A 110 5.45 7.14 15.56
C THR A 110 6.62 6.69 14.71
N PRO A 111 7.58 5.93 15.26
CA PRO A 111 8.73 5.46 14.50
C PRO A 111 8.31 4.46 13.41
N ILE A 112 9.06 4.48 12.32
CA ILE A 112 8.92 3.52 11.22
C ILE A 112 9.74 2.28 11.55
N VAL A 113 9.11 1.11 11.51
CA VAL A 113 9.78 -0.17 11.67
C VAL A 113 9.87 -0.85 10.31
N LYS A 114 11.05 -0.81 9.69
CA LYS A 114 11.30 -1.50 8.42
C LYS A 114 11.17 -3.01 8.61
N LEU A 115 10.36 -3.66 7.79
CA LEU A 115 10.13 -5.10 7.79
C LEU A 115 10.77 -5.78 6.58
N CYS A 116 10.71 -5.15 5.41
CA CYS A 116 11.30 -5.65 4.18
C CYS A 116 11.84 -4.48 3.34
N GLU A 117 13.04 -4.65 2.81
CA GLU A 117 13.61 -3.83 1.77
C GLU A 117 14.37 -4.79 0.84
N ASN A 118 13.89 -4.91 -0.39
CA ASN A 118 14.47 -5.81 -1.38
C ASN A 118 14.61 -5.06 -2.70
N ASP A 119 15.83 -4.64 -3.00
CA ASP A 119 16.14 -3.87 -4.21
C ASP A 119 15.98 -4.70 -5.48
N GLY A 120 16.29 -6.00 -5.42
CA GLY A 120 16.15 -6.91 -6.55
C GLY A 120 14.71 -7.14 -6.98
N ASP A 121 13.81 -7.22 -6.01
CA ASP A 121 12.37 -7.34 -6.25
C ASP A 121 11.67 -5.97 -6.27
N GLN A 122 12.36 -4.90 -5.90
CA GLN A 122 11.82 -3.54 -5.75
C GLN A 122 10.61 -3.49 -4.79
N VAL A 123 10.70 -4.24 -3.70
CA VAL A 123 9.66 -4.34 -2.67
C VAL A 123 10.12 -3.63 -1.40
N LEU A 124 9.25 -2.77 -0.88
CA LEU A 124 9.43 -2.09 0.41
C LEU A 124 8.24 -2.40 1.30
N ALA A 125 8.49 -2.79 2.56
CA ALA A 125 7.44 -2.94 3.56
C ALA A 125 7.91 -2.42 4.93
N PHE A 126 7.05 -1.67 5.59
CA PHE A 126 7.30 -1.14 6.92
C PHE A 126 6.01 -1.01 7.74
N LEU A 127 6.15 -1.15 9.04
CA LEU A 127 5.08 -0.92 10.01
C LEU A 127 5.24 0.46 10.62
N ARG A 128 4.14 1.19 10.73
CA ARG A 128 4.06 2.45 11.46
C ARG A 128 2.75 2.50 12.22
N ASP A 129 2.81 2.52 13.56
CA ASP A 129 1.66 2.28 14.43
C ASP A 129 1.10 0.86 14.20
N ASP A 130 -0.18 0.72 13.94
CA ASP A 130 -0.85 -0.53 13.56
C ASP A 130 -1.04 -0.67 12.03
N LEU A 131 -0.38 0.19 11.24
CA LEU A 131 -0.49 0.19 9.78
C LEU A 131 0.76 -0.41 9.15
N LEU A 132 0.57 -1.48 8.39
CA LEU A 132 1.58 -2.06 7.53
C LEU A 132 1.44 -1.48 6.12
N PHE A 133 2.47 -0.79 5.68
CA PHE A 133 2.60 -0.27 4.31
C PHE A 133 3.45 -1.22 3.50
N VAL A 134 2.94 -1.62 2.33
CA VAL A 134 3.64 -2.51 1.40
C VAL A 134 3.60 -1.92 0.01
N PHE A 135 4.77 -1.84 -0.62
CA PHE A 135 4.95 -1.31 -1.97
C PHE A 135 5.65 -2.34 -2.85
N ASN A 136 5.11 -2.58 -4.03
CA ASN A 136 5.80 -3.25 -5.10
C ASN A 136 6.06 -2.25 -6.23
N PHE A 137 7.27 -1.71 -6.28
CA PHE A 137 7.69 -0.74 -7.31
C PHE A 137 8.10 -1.41 -8.61
N HIS A 138 8.17 -2.75 -8.64
CA HIS A 138 8.63 -3.46 -9.84
C HIS A 138 7.70 -3.18 -11.04
N PRO A 139 8.26 -2.80 -12.20
CA PRO A 139 7.47 -2.35 -13.35
C PRO A 139 6.64 -3.45 -14.02
N PHE A 140 6.98 -4.73 -13.84
CA PHE A 140 6.36 -5.84 -14.57
C PHE A 140 6.09 -7.07 -13.71
N LYS A 141 6.76 -7.21 -12.55
CA LYS A 141 6.74 -8.45 -11.77
C LYS A 141 5.72 -8.36 -10.65
N SER A 142 4.72 -9.21 -10.70
CA SER A 142 3.80 -9.47 -9.59
C SER A 142 4.29 -10.69 -8.81
N PHE A 143 4.10 -10.67 -7.49
CA PHE A 143 4.55 -11.75 -6.61
C PHE A 143 3.33 -12.42 -5.98
N ASN A 144 3.18 -13.70 -6.21
CA ASN A 144 2.15 -14.51 -5.55
C ASN A 144 2.75 -15.15 -4.27
N GLY A 145 2.20 -14.77 -3.11
CA GLY A 145 2.69 -15.27 -1.83
C GLY A 145 4.06 -14.71 -1.43
N TYR A 146 4.27 -13.41 -1.55
CA TYR A 146 5.49 -12.75 -1.09
C TYR A 146 5.55 -12.74 0.43
N GLY A 147 6.61 -13.32 1.00
CA GLY A 147 6.79 -13.45 2.43
C GLY A 147 7.41 -12.20 3.05
N ILE A 148 6.74 -11.61 4.04
CA ILE A 148 7.25 -10.50 4.85
C ILE A 148 7.33 -10.97 6.29
N LEU A 149 8.49 -10.83 6.94
CA LEU A 149 8.65 -11.15 8.35
C LEU A 149 8.03 -10.03 9.21
N ALA A 150 6.84 -10.26 9.71
CA ALA A 150 6.00 -9.28 10.39
C ALA A 150 5.65 -9.69 11.83
N PRO A 151 5.23 -8.78 12.71
CA PRO A 151 4.70 -9.14 14.03
C PRO A 151 3.54 -10.13 13.91
N THR A 152 3.48 -11.09 14.84
CA THR A 152 2.41 -12.09 14.89
C THR A 152 1.04 -11.44 15.00
N GLY A 153 0.08 -11.88 14.20
CA GLY A 153 -1.30 -11.39 14.25
C GLY A 153 -2.08 -11.53 12.95
N GLU A 154 -3.23 -10.87 12.93
CA GLU A 154 -4.11 -10.74 11.76
C GLU A 154 -3.84 -9.40 11.06
N TYR A 155 -3.86 -9.41 9.73
CA TYR A 155 -3.69 -8.24 8.89
C TYR A 155 -4.88 -8.12 7.93
N GLU A 156 -5.57 -6.98 7.97
CA GLU A 156 -6.72 -6.68 7.12
C GLU A 156 -6.38 -5.56 6.14
N HIS A 157 -6.65 -5.75 4.86
CA HIS A 157 -6.52 -4.68 3.88
C HIS A 157 -7.47 -3.52 4.19
N ILE A 158 -6.95 -2.29 4.17
CA ILE A 158 -7.75 -1.06 4.35
C ILE A 158 -7.59 -0.08 3.19
N LEU A 159 -6.54 -0.23 2.38
CA LEU A 159 -6.34 0.54 1.15
C LEU A 159 -5.52 -0.29 0.15
N SER A 160 -5.91 -0.24 -1.11
CA SER A 160 -5.10 -0.70 -2.24
C SER A 160 -5.08 0.37 -3.32
N SER A 161 -3.90 0.71 -3.83
CA SER A 161 -3.78 1.61 -4.97
C SER A 161 -4.34 1.02 -6.27
N ASP A 162 -4.60 -0.30 -6.26
CA ASP A 162 -5.16 -1.07 -7.40
C ASP A 162 -6.67 -1.26 -7.29
N ASP A 163 -7.32 -0.64 -6.30
CA ASP A 163 -8.79 -0.68 -6.19
C ASP A 163 -9.44 0.03 -7.40
N PRO A 164 -10.49 -0.55 -8.01
CA PRO A 164 -11.25 0.09 -9.10
C PRO A 164 -11.79 1.47 -8.76
N ALA A 165 -12.09 1.74 -7.49
CA ALA A 165 -12.49 3.07 -7.02
C ALA A 165 -11.41 4.14 -7.29
N PHE A 166 -10.16 3.72 -7.44
CA PHE A 166 -9.01 4.58 -7.74
C PHE A 166 -8.44 4.32 -9.14
N GLY A 167 -9.23 3.73 -10.04
CA GLY A 167 -8.84 3.42 -11.41
C GLY A 167 -7.82 2.28 -11.51
N GLY A 168 -7.80 1.38 -10.55
CA GLY A 168 -7.02 0.14 -10.60
C GLY A 168 -7.76 -1.02 -11.23
N TYR A 169 -7.11 -2.17 -11.28
CA TYR A 169 -7.63 -3.38 -11.93
C TYR A 169 -8.34 -4.33 -10.95
N GLY A 170 -8.30 -4.05 -9.64
CA GLY A 170 -8.96 -4.87 -8.63
C GLY A 170 -8.32 -6.25 -8.44
N LEU A 171 -7.01 -6.36 -8.60
CA LEU A 171 -6.28 -7.63 -8.48
C LEU A 171 -6.16 -8.13 -7.04
N ILE A 172 -6.45 -7.26 -6.06
CA ILE A 172 -6.37 -7.56 -4.63
C ILE A 172 -7.77 -7.68 -4.05
N ASP A 173 -8.09 -8.84 -3.48
CA ASP A 173 -9.34 -9.00 -2.72
C ASP A 173 -9.19 -8.36 -1.33
N MET A 174 -9.81 -7.20 -1.17
CA MET A 174 -9.79 -6.41 0.08
C MET A 174 -10.48 -7.09 1.26
N LYS A 175 -11.26 -8.17 1.03
CA LYS A 175 -11.99 -8.89 2.08
C LYS A 175 -11.16 -9.99 2.72
N VAL A 176 -10.05 -10.38 2.09
CA VAL A 176 -9.18 -11.44 2.60
C VAL A 176 -8.43 -10.94 3.84
N LYS A 177 -8.51 -11.73 4.91
CA LYS A 177 -7.73 -11.55 6.13
C LYS A 177 -6.48 -12.42 6.06
N HIS A 178 -5.35 -11.83 6.36
CA HIS A 178 -4.07 -12.52 6.35
C HIS A 178 -3.61 -12.80 7.77
N LEU A 179 -3.35 -14.06 8.05
CA LEU A 179 -2.75 -14.48 9.31
C LEU A 179 -1.27 -14.75 9.10
N THR A 180 -0.45 -14.32 10.06
CA THR A 180 0.95 -14.70 10.07
C THR A 180 1.11 -16.20 10.31
N ARG A 181 2.17 -16.80 9.75
CA ARG A 181 2.47 -18.23 9.86
C ARG A 181 3.80 -18.43 10.55
N HIS A 182 3.80 -19.28 11.57
CA HIS A 182 5.02 -19.70 12.23
C HIS A 182 5.85 -20.61 11.30
N ASP A 183 7.13 -20.30 11.16
CA ASP A 183 8.08 -21.16 10.49
C ASP A 183 9.13 -21.62 11.51
N PRO A 184 9.21 -22.94 11.81
CA PRO A 184 10.16 -23.48 12.78
C PRO A 184 11.64 -23.23 12.43
N LEU A 185 11.93 -22.98 11.15
CA LEU A 185 13.29 -22.72 10.67
C LEU A 185 13.74 -21.26 10.90
N PHE A 186 12.80 -20.37 11.23
CA PHE A 186 13.05 -18.95 11.44
C PHE A 186 12.50 -18.47 12.78
N GLU A 187 13.03 -19.01 13.88
CA GLU A 187 12.74 -18.47 15.21
C GLU A 187 13.49 -17.16 15.44
N LYS A 188 12.87 -16.03 15.10
CA LYS A 188 13.36 -14.69 15.45
C LYS A 188 12.30 -13.92 16.25
N GLY A 189 12.23 -14.18 17.55
CA GLY A 189 11.35 -13.45 18.46
C GLY A 189 9.85 -13.63 18.14
N ASN A 190 9.08 -12.55 18.23
CA ASN A 190 7.63 -12.57 17.98
C ASN A 190 7.27 -12.23 16.53
N LYS A 191 8.12 -12.57 15.56
CA LYS A 191 7.87 -12.33 14.13
C LYS A 191 7.60 -13.64 13.42
N GLU A 192 6.64 -13.59 12.51
CA GLU A 192 6.20 -14.70 11.68
C GLU A 192 6.05 -14.25 10.23
N TRP A 193 5.91 -15.20 9.32
CA TRP A 193 5.75 -14.92 7.90
C TRP A 193 4.33 -14.49 7.57
N LEU A 194 4.19 -13.28 7.06
CA LEU A 194 2.98 -12.77 6.42
C LEU A 194 3.11 -12.96 4.91
N MET A 195 2.20 -13.74 4.31
CA MET A 195 2.22 -14.04 2.88
C MET A 195 1.20 -13.16 2.15
N LEU A 196 1.66 -12.33 1.21
CA LEU A 196 0.82 -11.39 0.48
C LEU A 196 0.95 -11.57 -1.04
N TYR A 197 -0.12 -11.26 -1.75
CA TYR A 197 -0.07 -11.01 -3.18
C TYR A 197 0.30 -9.55 -3.44
N LEU A 198 1.37 -9.33 -4.21
CA LEU A 198 1.89 -8.01 -4.54
C LEU A 198 1.87 -7.80 -6.06
N PRO A 199 0.78 -7.25 -6.63
CA PRO A 199 0.75 -6.89 -8.04
C PRO A 199 1.83 -5.86 -8.38
N ALA A 200 2.31 -5.85 -9.62
CA ALA A 200 3.29 -4.87 -10.10
C ALA A 200 2.74 -3.44 -9.98
N ARG A 201 3.57 -2.49 -9.58
CA ARG A 201 3.21 -1.06 -9.42
C ARG A 201 2.00 -0.83 -8.52
N THR A 202 1.96 -1.52 -7.37
CA THR A 202 0.88 -1.34 -6.39
C THR A 202 1.41 -1.00 -5.02
N ALA A 203 0.58 -0.31 -4.25
CA ALA A 203 0.79 -0.05 -2.84
C ALA A 203 -0.44 -0.50 -2.06
N GLN A 204 -0.21 -1.05 -0.88
CA GLN A 204 -1.24 -1.59 0.01
C GLN A 204 -1.04 -1.06 1.42
N ILE A 205 -2.13 -0.78 2.12
CA ILE A 205 -2.12 -0.57 3.57
C ILE A 205 -2.95 -1.68 4.21
N LEU A 206 -2.34 -2.38 5.17
CA LEU A 206 -3.03 -3.36 5.99
C LEU A 206 -3.04 -2.90 7.44
N ARG A 207 -4.14 -3.12 8.15
CA ARG A 207 -4.25 -2.91 9.59
C ARG A 207 -3.84 -4.16 10.33
N TRP A 208 -2.84 -4.03 11.19
CA TRP A 208 -2.40 -5.10 12.08
C TRP A 208 -3.27 -5.16 13.33
N LYS A 209 -3.83 -6.33 13.58
CA LYS A 209 -4.53 -6.68 14.82
C LYS A 209 -3.65 -7.61 15.64
N LYS A 210 -3.29 -7.17 16.83
CA LYS A 210 -2.51 -7.99 17.77
C LYS A 210 -3.35 -9.19 18.21
N PRO A 211 -2.72 -10.38 18.40
CA PRO A 211 -3.42 -11.52 18.99
C PRO A 211 -3.88 -11.18 20.41
N GLU A 212 -5.07 -11.63 20.79
CA GLU A 212 -5.57 -11.53 22.15
C GLU A 212 -4.65 -12.27 23.13
N PRO A 213 -4.39 -11.72 24.35
CA PRO A 213 -3.58 -12.40 25.36
C PRO A 213 -4.24 -13.68 25.85
N GLY A 214 -4.12 -14.77 25.14
CA GLY A 214 -4.76 -16.07 25.46
C GLY A 214 -4.77 -17.04 24.29
N GLU A 215 -4.80 -16.57 23.05
CA GLU A 215 -4.86 -17.42 21.85
C GLU A 215 -3.54 -18.14 21.54
N THR A 216 -2.43 -17.54 21.90
CA THR A 216 -1.09 -18.13 21.68
C THR A 216 -0.79 -19.37 22.52
N LYS A 217 -1.56 -19.67 23.58
CA LYS A 217 -1.34 -20.85 24.45
C LYS A 217 -2.00 -22.13 23.95
N ASN A 218 -2.96 -22.08 23.06
CA ASN A 218 -3.68 -23.27 22.58
C ASN A 218 -3.03 -23.97 21.40
N ALA A 219 -2.24 -23.29 20.58
CA ALA A 219 -1.52 -23.89 19.47
C ALA A 219 -0.34 -24.81 19.93
N SER A 220 0.23 -24.56 21.12
CA SER A 220 1.31 -25.38 21.67
C SER A 220 0.83 -26.60 22.49
N LYS A 221 -0.44 -26.61 22.95
CA LYS A 221 -0.98 -27.73 23.74
C LYS A 221 -1.55 -28.89 22.90
N SER A 222 -2.02 -28.61 21.67
CA SER A 222 -2.55 -29.66 20.79
C SER A 222 -1.49 -30.60 20.21
N LYS A 223 -0.19 -30.22 20.22
CA LYS A 223 0.90 -31.08 19.76
C LYS A 223 1.50 -31.98 20.84
N LYS A 224 1.20 -31.79 22.14
CA LYS A 224 1.69 -32.67 23.21
C LYS A 224 0.78 -33.87 23.52
N SER A 225 -0.49 -33.86 23.08
CA SER A 225 -1.41 -34.97 23.32
C SER A 225 -1.43 -36.06 22.25
N ALA A 226 -0.83 -35.82 21.08
CA ALA A 226 -0.75 -36.81 19.99
C ALA A 226 0.52 -37.69 20.01
N GLY A 227 1.46 -37.45 20.93
CA GLY A 227 2.74 -38.17 21.02
C GLY A 227 2.83 -39.29 22.06
N SER A 228 1.78 -39.51 22.88
CA SER A 228 1.86 -40.47 24.03
C SER A 228 1.05 -41.75 23.86
N ILE A 229 0.48 -42.06 22.69
CA ILE A 229 -0.23 -43.32 22.46
C ILE A 229 0.49 -44.08 21.34
N LYS A 230 1.68 -44.62 21.64
CA LYS A 230 2.29 -45.78 20.92
C LYS A 230 3.60 -46.23 21.59
N LYS A 231 3.51 -46.65 22.84
CA LYS A 231 4.53 -47.52 23.46
C LYS A 231 3.96 -48.33 24.63
N GLU A 232 2.96 -49.15 24.33
CA GLU A 232 2.61 -50.31 25.17
C GLU A 232 1.95 -51.34 24.26
N ASN A 233 2.71 -52.30 23.81
CA ASN A 233 2.32 -53.70 23.53
C ASN A 233 3.36 -54.36 22.63
N LYS A 234 4.44 -54.82 23.27
CA LYS A 234 5.25 -55.99 22.79
C LYS A 234 6.15 -56.49 23.93
N SER A 235 5.51 -57.11 24.88
CA SER A 235 6.23 -58.12 25.69
C SER A 235 5.19 -59.05 26.33
N LYS A 236 4.83 -60.11 25.62
CA LYS A 236 4.37 -61.40 26.17
C LYS A 236 4.02 -62.32 25.00
N LYS A 237 4.96 -63.13 24.59
CA LYS A 237 4.80 -64.58 24.33
C LYS A 237 6.12 -65.15 23.84
N LYS A 238 6.63 -65.99 24.75
CA LYS A 238 7.58 -67.09 24.58
C LYS A 238 8.91 -66.84 23.89
#